data_4f682fe60991fd616ec7f0a0d8c20f72
#
_entry.id   4f682fe60991fd616ec7f0a0d8c20f72
#
_cell.length_a   1.000
_cell.length_b   1.000
_cell.length_c   1.000
_cell.angle_alpha   90.00
_cell.angle_beta   90.00
_cell.angle_gamma   90.00
#
_symmetry.space_group_name_H-M   'P 1'
#
loop_
_entity.id
_entity.type
_entity.pdbx_description
1 polymer ?
#
loop_
_entity_poly.entity_id
_entity_poly.type
_entity_poly.pdbx_seq_one_letter_code
_entity_poly.pdbx_strand_id
1 'polypeptide(L)' 'MFLHLSQTCVLEKDEVIGVFDMDTATVSPETRRFLRGTEQAKRLRSVARDLPKSFVLTKDTVYLAQPSPASLRGHLEE' A
#
# COMPACT_ATOMS: atom_id res chain seq x y z
N MET A 1 -3.96 6.38 -16.02
CA MET A 1 -3.59 7.04 -14.76
C MET A 1 -2.74 6.09 -13.93
N PHE A 2 -1.64 6.58 -13.42
CA PHE A 2 -0.67 5.76 -12.69
C PHE A 2 -0.45 6.29 -11.28
N LEU A 3 -0.22 5.38 -10.35
CA LEU A 3 0.09 5.71 -8.97
C LEU A 3 1.54 5.32 -8.68
N HIS A 4 2.35 6.31 -8.33
CA HIS A 4 3.76 6.08 -8.01
C HIS A 4 3.90 5.82 -6.51
N LEU A 5 4.26 4.58 -6.15
CA LEU A 5 4.50 4.21 -4.75
C LEU A 5 5.94 4.53 -4.35
N SER A 6 6.85 4.44 -5.31
CA SER A 6 8.25 4.76 -5.14
C SER A 6 8.82 5.08 -6.51
N GLN A 7 10.12 5.42 -6.57
CA GLN A 7 10.79 5.69 -7.85
C GLN A 7 10.80 4.47 -8.76
N THR A 8 10.73 3.28 -8.18
CA THR A 8 10.85 2.03 -8.93
C THR A 8 9.54 1.24 -8.98
N CYS A 9 8.50 1.69 -8.29
CA CYS A 9 7.23 0.98 -8.23
C CYS A 9 6.09 1.88 -8.66
N VAL A 10 5.51 1.56 -9.80
CA VAL A 10 4.39 2.30 -10.38
C VAL A 10 3.26 1.33 -10.64
N LEU A 11 2.07 1.65 -10.16
CA LEU A 11 0.87 0.85 -10.38
C LEU A 11 -0.08 1.59 -11.28
N GLU A 12 -0.79 0.86 -12.14
CA GLU A 12 -1.91 1.45 -12.85
C GLU A 12 -3.07 1.64 -11.86
N LYS A 13 -3.73 2.79 -11.92
CA LYS A 13 -4.78 3.13 -10.96
C LYS A 13 -5.89 2.08 -10.93
N ASP A 14 -6.19 1.48 -12.08
CA ASP A 14 -7.25 0.48 -12.19
C ASP A 14 -6.94 -0.80 -11.40
N GLU A 15 -5.67 -1.04 -11.08
CA GLU A 15 -5.27 -2.17 -10.25
C GLU A 15 -5.46 -1.89 -8.77
N VAL A 16 -5.60 -0.63 -8.38
CA VAL A 16 -5.66 -0.23 -6.97
C VAL A 16 -7.09 -0.33 -6.47
N ILE A 17 -7.29 -1.16 -5.45
CA ILE A 17 -8.60 -1.32 -4.79
C ILE A 17 -8.76 -0.27 -3.69
N GLY A 18 -7.68 0.00 -2.94
CA GLY A 18 -7.73 0.99 -1.89
C GLY A 18 -6.35 1.37 -1.38
N VAL A 19 -6.29 2.52 -0.73
CA VAL A 19 -5.09 3.05 -0.09
C VAL A 19 -5.47 3.35 1.36
N PHE A 20 -4.69 2.83 2.31
CA PHE A 20 -5.01 2.90 3.72
C PHE A 20 -3.84 3.44 4.53
N ASP A 21 -4.17 4.19 5.57
CA ASP A 21 -3.17 4.72 6.50
C ASP A 21 -2.75 3.62 7.47
N MET A 22 -1.43 3.37 7.55
CA MET A 22 -0.91 2.32 8.42
C MET A 22 -1.20 2.60 9.90
N ASP A 23 -1.09 3.87 10.32
CA ASP A 23 -1.24 4.21 11.73
C ASP A 23 -2.67 4.01 12.22
N THR A 24 -3.65 4.39 11.41
CA THR A 24 -5.06 4.26 11.80
C THR A 24 -5.62 2.88 11.50
N ALA A 25 -5.25 2.29 10.38
CA ALA A 25 -5.79 0.99 9.98
C ALA A 25 -5.28 -0.15 10.87
N THR A 26 -4.01 -0.09 11.30
CA THR A 26 -3.43 -1.16 12.12
C THR A 26 -3.84 -1.11 13.59
N VAL A 27 -4.66 -0.13 13.98
CA VAL A 27 -5.30 -0.18 15.29
C VAL A 27 -6.28 -1.36 15.36
N SER A 28 -6.90 -1.70 14.24
CA SER A 28 -7.86 -2.81 14.16
C SER A 28 -7.14 -4.16 14.18
N PRO A 29 -7.53 -5.09 15.08
CA PRO A 29 -6.98 -6.45 15.07
C PRO A 29 -7.26 -7.19 13.77
N GLU A 30 -8.38 -6.92 13.13
CA GLU A 30 -8.75 -7.54 11.87
C GLU A 30 -7.79 -7.12 10.75
N THR A 31 -7.43 -5.85 10.70
CA THR A 31 -6.47 -5.35 9.71
C THR A 31 -5.09 -5.97 9.92
N ARG A 32 -4.64 -6.04 11.19
CA ARG A 32 -3.35 -6.66 11.50
C ARG A 32 -3.33 -8.14 11.09
N ARG A 33 -4.44 -8.83 11.30
CA ARG A 33 -4.59 -10.24 10.93
C ARG A 33 -4.57 -10.41 9.41
N PHE A 34 -5.25 -9.50 8.71
CA PHE A 34 -5.25 -9.49 7.25
C PHE A 34 -3.84 -9.31 6.68
N LEU A 35 -3.09 -8.33 7.20
CA LEU A 35 -1.74 -8.07 6.74
C LEU A 35 -0.80 -9.25 7.03
N ARG A 36 -0.95 -9.87 8.19
CA ARG A 36 -0.16 -11.04 8.56
C ARG A 36 -0.45 -12.21 7.62
N GLY A 37 -1.72 -12.43 7.30
CA GLY A 37 -2.11 -13.47 6.35
C GLY A 37 -1.55 -13.20 4.95
N THR A 38 -1.54 -11.95 4.53
CA THR A 38 -0.97 -11.55 3.25
C THR A 38 0.54 -11.80 3.20
N GLU A 39 1.23 -11.52 4.31
CA GLU A 39 2.66 -11.79 4.42
C GLU A 39 2.94 -13.30 4.34
N GLN A 40 2.16 -14.09 5.07
CA GLN A 40 2.32 -15.55 5.06
C GLN A 40 2.04 -16.13 3.68
N ALA A 41 1.12 -15.54 2.94
CA ALA A 41 0.80 -15.96 1.57
C ALA A 41 1.80 -15.42 0.54
N LYS A 42 2.82 -14.67 0.97
CA LYS A 42 3.84 -14.05 0.12
C LYS A 42 3.25 -13.06 -0.89
N ARG A 43 2.16 -12.41 -0.50
CA ARG A 43 1.49 -11.38 -1.32
C ARG A 43 1.75 -9.97 -0.80
N LEU A 44 2.57 -9.84 0.23
CA LEU A 44 2.93 -8.56 0.81
C LEU A 44 4.29 -8.13 0.28
N ARG A 45 4.35 -6.93 -0.31
CA ARG A 45 5.60 -6.38 -0.82
C ARG A 45 5.84 -5.01 -0.20
N SER A 46 7.03 -4.82 0.34
CA SER A 46 7.41 -3.51 0.86
C SER A 46 8.23 -2.78 -0.18
N VAL A 47 7.78 -1.58 -0.53
CA VAL A 47 8.52 -0.67 -1.39
C VAL A 47 8.96 0.57 -0.62
N ALA A 48 8.79 0.54 0.71
CA ALA A 48 9.23 1.60 1.59
C ALA A 48 10.69 1.40 1.95
N ARG A 49 11.44 2.50 2.00
CA ARG A 49 12.84 2.47 2.44
C ARG A 49 12.94 2.44 3.95
N ASP A 50 11.94 2.95 4.62
CA ASP A 50 11.89 3.11 6.07
C ASP A 50 10.52 2.61 6.54
N LEU A 51 9.99 3.14 7.61
CA LEU A 51 8.68 2.74 8.13
C LEU A 51 7.58 3.12 7.13
N PRO A 52 6.75 2.16 6.71
CA PRO A 52 5.66 2.48 5.80
C PRO A 52 4.59 3.30 6.49
N LYS A 53 4.01 4.26 5.77
CA LYS A 53 2.92 5.09 6.27
C LYS A 53 1.58 4.71 5.67
N SER A 54 1.59 3.95 4.58
CA SER A 54 0.37 3.48 3.94
C SER A 54 0.53 2.07 3.41
N PHE A 55 -0.60 1.39 3.22
CA PHE A 55 -0.59 0.18 2.41
C PHE A 55 -1.60 0.32 1.29
N VAL A 56 -1.24 -0.23 0.15
CA VAL A 56 -2.04 -0.15 -1.07
C VAL A 56 -2.52 -1.55 -1.42
N LEU A 57 -3.84 -1.71 -1.47
CA LEU A 57 -4.46 -2.97 -1.77
C LEU A 57 -4.72 -3.08 -3.26
N THR A 58 -4.18 -4.12 -3.87
CA THR A 58 -4.51 -4.50 -5.25
C THR A 58 -5.14 -5.87 -5.25
N LYS A 59 -5.57 -6.32 -6.42
CA LYS A 59 -6.22 -7.62 -6.55
C LYS A 59 -5.36 -8.77 -6.06
N ASP A 60 -4.06 -8.74 -6.35
CA ASP A 60 -3.17 -9.86 -6.08
C ASP A 60 -2.13 -9.59 -5.00
N THR A 61 -1.86 -8.34 -4.70
CA THR A 61 -0.73 -7.96 -3.86
C THR A 61 -1.11 -6.79 -2.96
N VAL A 62 -0.52 -6.76 -1.77
CA VAL A 62 -0.59 -5.61 -0.87
C VAL A 62 0.79 -4.99 -0.82
N TYR A 63 0.88 -3.69 -1.08
CA TYR A 63 2.13 -2.95 -1.08
C TYR A 63 2.21 -2.08 0.17
N LEU A 64 3.34 -2.17 0.87
CA LEU A 64 3.64 -1.24 1.96
C LEU A 64 4.44 -0.09 1.35
N ALA A 65 3.90 1.11 1.47
CA ALA A 65 4.49 2.30 0.86
C ALA A 65 4.88 3.32 1.91
N GLN A 66 5.98 4.04 1.67
CA GLN A 66 6.44 5.06 2.60
C GLN A 66 5.61 6.33 2.59
N PRO A 67 5.15 6.86 1.45
CA PRO A 67 4.29 8.04 1.46
C PRO A 67 2.97 7.79 2.17
N SER A 68 2.45 8.80 2.83
CA SER A 68 1.11 8.74 3.43
C SER A 68 0.05 8.67 2.33
N PRO A 69 -1.19 8.26 2.66
CA PRO A 69 -2.27 8.26 1.66
C PRO A 69 -2.48 9.63 1.00
N ALA A 70 -2.34 10.71 1.76
CA ALA A 70 -2.47 12.06 1.19
C ALA A 70 -1.35 12.35 0.19
N SER A 71 -0.11 11.96 0.52
CA SER A 71 1.02 12.12 -0.39
C SER A 71 0.84 11.27 -1.65
N LEU A 72 0.33 10.04 -1.50
CA LEU A 72 0.09 9.17 -2.65
C LEU A 72 -0.89 9.77 -3.63
N ARG A 73 -1.91 10.48 -3.14
CA ARG A 73 -2.85 11.18 -4.01
C ARG A 73 -2.15 12.22 -4.88
N GLY A 74 -1.12 12.88 -4.32
CA GLY A 74 -0.32 13.83 -5.08
C GLY A 74 0.62 13.18 -6.08
N HIS A 75 0.80 11.87 -6.02
CA HIS A 75 1.65 11.12 -6.93
C HIS A 75 0.88 10.44 -8.06
N LEU A 76 -0.41 10.76 -8.21
CA LEU A 76 -1.20 10.26 -9.33
C LEU A 76 -0.84 11.01 -10.60
N GLU A 77 -0.56 10.27 -11.66
CA GLU A 77 -0.26 10.82 -12.98
C GLU A 77 -1.13 10.13 -14.04
N GLU A 78 -1.61 10.93 -14.96
CA GLU A 78 -2.38 10.41 -16.10
C GLU A 78 -1.49 9.99 -17.26
#